data_485fbaa41be88a14f110a6d03dccc980
#
_entry.id   485fbaa41be88a14f110a6d03dccc980
#
_cell.length_a   1.000
_cell.length_b   1.000
_cell.length_c   1.000
_cell.angle_alpha   90.00
_cell.angle_beta   90.00
_cell.angle_gamma   90.00
#
_symmetry.space_group_name_H-M   'P 1'
#
loop_
_entity.id
_entity.type
_entity.pdbx_description
1 polymer ?
#
loop_
_entity_poly.entity_id
_entity_poly.type
_entity_poly.pdbx_seq_one_letter_code
_entity_poly.pdbx_strand_id
1 'polypeptide(L)'
;MEYYSNIINMRLLKNHINNDPIIDWFEIQNIKNIVFEKDKNNYFKNYILKETIRYKKNFIDNFKKEIKELYPNKIIYENIGINETNHLIKQNYPIIIKPLLLNEKYNIYVSCDIIITKELFLKIFKDIKNINLKSIKNTEYLIINIIPEIVTFKCNLKTLIKNDVILFYQCCLYVFNSALKQFFKRRNIGFIFAKGYKYKSEILEKKNNIGFVIFDDYIKNKVINAIKWLRELKNNNYVMDYNNVACIELYPNMNYKNTEYEEEKK
;
A
#
# COMPACT_ATOMS: atom_id res chain seq x y z
N MET A 1 10.26 1.91 19.04
CA MET A 1 10.72 3.26 18.62
C MET A 1 9.87 3.90 17.52
N GLU A 2 9.33 3.16 16.55
CA GLU A 2 8.52 3.73 15.46
C GLU A 2 7.25 4.48 15.93
N TYR A 3 6.61 4.04 17.01
CA TYR A 3 5.39 4.66 17.53
C TYR A 3 5.59 6.05 18.17
N TYR A 4 6.80 6.41 18.60
CA TYR A 4 7.09 7.73 19.21
C TYR A 4 7.60 8.79 18.23
N SER A 5 7.85 8.41 16.98
CA SER A 5 8.24 9.36 15.94
C SER A 5 7.04 10.26 15.55
N ASN A 6 7.28 11.55 15.38
CA ASN A 6 6.30 12.47 14.79
C ASN A 6 5.98 12.11 13.32
N ILE A 7 6.88 11.37 12.69
CA ILE A 7 6.70 10.85 11.34
C ILE A 7 6.16 9.42 11.44
N ILE A 8 5.05 9.18 10.77
CA ILE A 8 4.36 7.89 10.78
C ILE A 8 4.88 7.04 9.61
N ASN A 9 5.15 5.75 9.85
CA ASN A 9 5.30 4.81 8.75
C ASN A 9 3.90 4.38 8.27
N MET A 10 3.68 4.38 6.95
CA MET A 10 2.39 3.99 6.35
C MET A 10 1.89 2.60 6.83
N ARG A 11 2.80 1.68 7.17
CA ARG A 11 2.45 0.35 7.67
C ARG A 11 1.67 0.38 8.97
N LEU A 12 1.92 1.38 9.83
CA LEU A 12 1.21 1.53 11.11
C LEU A 12 -0.28 1.89 10.93
N LEU A 13 -0.68 2.36 9.75
CA LEU A 13 -2.09 2.66 9.46
C LEU A 13 -2.89 1.42 9.03
N LYS A 14 -2.22 0.27 8.83
CA LYS A 14 -2.82 -0.92 8.24
C LYS A 14 -4.00 -1.45 9.05
N ASN A 15 -3.85 -1.52 10.36
CA ASN A 15 -4.87 -2.11 11.22
C ASN A 15 -6.16 -1.28 11.17
N HIS A 16 -6.06 0.03 11.34
CA HIS A 16 -7.23 0.91 11.26
C HIS A 16 -7.86 0.89 9.84
N ILE A 17 -7.05 0.91 8.78
CA ILE A 17 -7.57 0.84 7.40
C ILE A 17 -8.35 -0.46 7.17
N ASN A 18 -7.89 -1.56 7.76
CA ASN A 18 -8.52 -2.88 7.66
C ASN A 18 -9.61 -3.12 8.72
N ASN A 19 -10.10 -2.06 9.37
CA ASN A 19 -11.15 -2.09 10.39
C ASN A 19 -10.79 -2.93 11.64
N ASP A 20 -9.53 -2.88 12.06
CA ASP A 20 -9.05 -3.54 13.27
C ASP A 20 -8.14 -2.61 14.11
N PRO A 21 -8.63 -1.43 14.51
CA PRO A 21 -7.83 -0.42 15.21
C PRO A 21 -7.41 -0.84 16.62
N ILE A 22 -8.06 -1.83 17.22
CA ILE A 22 -7.74 -2.30 18.57
C ILE A 22 -6.31 -2.85 18.67
N ILE A 23 -5.77 -3.42 17.58
CA ILE A 23 -4.39 -3.89 17.55
C ILE A 23 -3.41 -2.75 17.78
N ASP A 24 -3.67 -1.57 17.20
CA ASP A 24 -2.82 -0.40 17.41
C ASP A 24 -2.82 0.02 18.89
N TRP A 25 -3.97 -0.11 19.54
CA TRP A 25 -4.09 0.16 20.97
C TRP A 25 -3.27 -0.83 21.80
N PHE A 26 -3.42 -2.15 21.58
CA PHE A 26 -2.61 -3.17 22.27
C PHE A 26 -1.10 -2.93 22.09
N GLU A 27 -0.66 -2.65 20.86
CA GLU A 27 0.76 -2.38 20.57
C GLU A 27 1.27 -1.15 21.36
N ILE A 28 0.47 -0.09 21.48
CA ILE A 28 0.84 1.10 22.24
C ILE A 28 0.85 0.83 23.76
N GLN A 29 -0.11 0.06 24.28
CA GLN A 29 -0.12 -0.33 25.69
C GLN A 29 1.09 -1.21 26.03
N ASN A 30 1.45 -2.17 25.18
CA ASN A 30 2.64 -2.98 25.35
C ASN A 30 3.93 -2.13 25.46
N ILE A 31 4.02 -1.05 24.67
CA ILE A 31 5.13 -0.11 24.77
C ILE A 31 5.14 0.62 26.13
N LYS A 32 3.98 0.83 26.76
CA LYS A 32 3.80 1.44 28.09
C LYS A 32 3.96 0.43 29.26
N ASN A 33 4.43 -0.78 28.97
CA ASN A 33 4.61 -1.88 29.93
C ASN A 33 3.29 -2.48 30.49
N ILE A 34 2.16 -2.23 29.85
CA ILE A 34 0.93 -2.98 30.08
C ILE A 34 0.96 -4.15 29.11
N VAL A 35 1.26 -5.35 29.61
CA VAL A 35 1.53 -6.52 28.75
C VAL A 35 0.24 -7.16 28.28
N PHE A 36 0.00 -7.10 26.99
CA PHE A 36 -0.97 -7.94 26.29
C PHE A 36 -0.22 -9.00 25.50
N GLU A 37 -0.63 -10.24 25.63
CA GLU A 37 0.05 -11.34 24.95
C GLU A 37 -0.33 -11.38 23.47
N LYS A 38 0.69 -11.22 22.62
CA LYS A 38 0.57 -11.40 21.18
C LYS A 38 0.70 -12.87 20.84
N ASP A 39 -0.23 -13.39 20.04
CA ASP A 39 -0.18 -14.77 19.56
C ASP A 39 1.14 -15.08 18.85
N LYS A 40 2.02 -15.81 19.53
CA LYS A 40 3.42 -15.98 19.12
C LYS A 40 3.61 -16.91 17.91
N ASN A 41 2.65 -17.80 17.63
CA ASN A 41 2.86 -18.94 16.73
C ASN A 41 1.81 -19.05 15.63
N ASN A 42 1.53 -17.98 14.90
CA ASN A 42 0.69 -18.11 13.72
C ASN A 42 1.53 -18.59 12.52
N TYR A 43 1.77 -19.92 12.47
CA TYR A 43 2.50 -20.57 11.36
C TYR A 43 1.92 -20.22 10.00
N PHE A 44 0.60 -20.15 9.89
CA PHE A 44 -0.10 -19.81 8.65
C PHE A 44 0.21 -18.37 8.21
N LYS A 45 0.16 -17.40 9.14
CA LYS A 45 0.51 -16.00 8.86
C LYS A 45 1.96 -15.87 8.40
N ASN A 46 2.89 -16.57 9.07
CA ASN A 46 4.30 -16.57 8.69
C ASN A 46 4.52 -17.19 7.31
N TYR A 47 3.77 -18.26 7.00
CA TYR A 47 3.80 -18.88 5.67
C TYR A 47 3.31 -17.91 4.60
N ILE A 48 2.15 -17.27 4.80
CA ILE A 48 1.59 -16.28 3.86
C ILE A 48 2.56 -15.11 3.65
N LEU A 49 3.20 -14.62 4.72
CA LEU A 49 4.21 -13.56 4.62
C LEU A 49 5.40 -13.98 3.76
N LYS A 50 5.95 -15.18 3.98
CA LYS A 50 7.06 -15.73 3.19
C LYS A 50 6.68 -15.88 1.72
N GLU A 51 5.49 -16.40 1.41
CA GLU A 51 5.00 -16.53 0.05
C GLU A 51 4.78 -15.16 -0.63
N THR A 52 4.29 -14.18 0.12
CA THR A 52 4.15 -12.80 -0.37
C THR A 52 5.50 -12.21 -0.77
N ILE A 53 6.51 -12.35 0.10
CA ILE A 53 7.87 -11.86 -0.17
C ILE A 53 8.45 -12.58 -1.39
N ARG A 54 8.31 -13.91 -1.47
CA ARG A 54 8.79 -14.72 -2.58
C ARG A 54 8.14 -14.32 -3.91
N TYR A 55 6.82 -14.13 -3.91
CA TYR A 55 6.08 -13.69 -5.09
C TYR A 55 6.55 -12.32 -5.58
N LYS A 56 6.62 -11.33 -4.69
CA LYS A 56 7.09 -9.99 -5.03
C LYS A 56 8.51 -9.99 -5.59
N LYS A 57 9.41 -10.75 -4.95
CA LYS A 57 10.79 -10.89 -5.41
C LYS A 57 10.84 -11.47 -6.83
N ASN A 58 10.18 -12.60 -7.06
CA ASN A 58 10.15 -13.26 -8.37
C ASN A 58 9.57 -12.34 -9.46
N PHE A 59 8.52 -11.59 -9.13
CA PHE A 59 7.94 -10.62 -10.05
C PHE A 59 8.96 -9.52 -10.42
N ILE A 60 9.59 -8.93 -9.41
CA ILE A 60 10.58 -7.86 -9.60
C ILE A 60 11.78 -8.36 -10.40
N ASP A 61 12.27 -9.55 -10.11
CA ASP A 61 13.43 -10.13 -10.82
C ASP A 61 13.12 -10.38 -12.31
N ASN A 62 11.93 -10.88 -12.62
CA ASN A 62 11.48 -11.04 -14.01
C ASN A 62 11.29 -9.69 -14.69
N PHE A 63 10.70 -8.72 -14.00
CA PHE A 63 10.50 -7.38 -14.50
C PHE A 63 11.85 -6.67 -14.81
N LYS A 64 12.86 -6.87 -13.95
CA LYS A 64 14.22 -6.37 -14.21
C LYS A 64 14.85 -6.97 -15.46
N LYS A 65 14.60 -8.26 -15.75
CA LYS A 65 15.09 -8.90 -16.99
C LYS A 65 14.47 -8.23 -18.21
N GLU A 66 13.16 -8.04 -18.25
CA GLU A 66 12.46 -7.36 -19.34
C GLU A 66 13.00 -5.92 -19.56
N ILE A 67 13.27 -5.20 -18.45
CA ILE A 67 13.83 -3.84 -18.55
C ILE A 67 15.25 -3.86 -19.11
N LYS A 68 16.10 -4.82 -18.69
CA LYS A 68 17.46 -4.96 -19.19
C LYS A 68 17.52 -5.30 -20.69
N GLU A 69 16.56 -6.06 -21.18
CA GLU A 69 16.41 -6.34 -22.62
C GLU A 69 16.08 -5.06 -23.40
N LEU A 70 15.21 -4.20 -22.85
CA LEU A 70 14.84 -2.93 -23.49
C LEU A 70 15.91 -1.83 -23.34
N TYR A 71 16.66 -1.87 -22.24
CA TYR A 71 17.64 -0.85 -21.86
C TYR A 71 18.89 -1.48 -21.21
N PRO A 72 19.77 -2.15 -21.97
CA PRO A 72 20.91 -2.91 -21.46
C PRO A 72 21.85 -2.10 -20.55
N ASN A 73 22.02 -0.82 -20.86
CA ASN A 73 22.98 0.07 -20.20
C ASN A 73 22.37 0.89 -19.04
N LYS A 74 21.10 0.70 -18.70
CA LYS A 74 20.48 1.44 -17.60
C LYS A 74 20.63 0.72 -16.27
N ILE A 75 21.10 1.46 -15.27
CA ILE A 75 21.13 0.98 -13.89
C ILE A 75 19.69 0.93 -13.36
N ILE A 76 19.33 -0.12 -12.65
CA ILE A 76 18.03 -0.24 -11.98
C ILE A 76 18.26 0.00 -10.49
N TYR A 77 17.74 1.11 -9.98
CA TYR A 77 17.81 1.45 -8.56
C TYR A 77 16.72 0.74 -7.77
N GLU A 78 17.09 0.18 -6.61
CA GLU A 78 16.17 -0.56 -5.74
C GLU A 78 16.45 -0.28 -4.27
N ASN A 79 15.39 -0.23 -3.44
CA ASN A 79 15.46 -0.05 -1.98
C ASN A 79 16.20 1.23 -1.56
N ILE A 80 15.99 2.30 -2.27
CA ILE A 80 16.68 3.57 -2.07
C ILE A 80 15.97 4.45 -1.04
N GLY A 81 16.77 5.28 -0.34
CA GLY A 81 16.26 6.25 0.62
C GLY A 81 15.54 7.43 -0.01
N ILE A 82 15.00 8.33 0.84
CA ILE A 82 14.20 9.48 0.38
C ILE A 82 15.02 10.42 -0.49
N ASN A 83 16.23 10.78 -0.06
CA ASN A 83 17.07 11.75 -0.78
C ASN A 83 17.43 11.25 -2.17
N GLU A 84 17.80 9.98 -2.27
CA GLU A 84 18.13 9.34 -3.54
C GLU A 84 16.89 9.18 -4.42
N THR A 85 15.75 8.77 -3.86
CA THR A 85 14.47 8.73 -4.58
C THR A 85 14.12 10.10 -5.18
N ASN A 86 14.22 11.16 -4.36
CA ASN A 86 13.95 12.53 -4.80
C ASN A 86 14.90 12.97 -5.92
N HIS A 87 16.18 12.62 -5.80
CA HIS A 87 17.20 12.94 -6.81
C HIS A 87 16.88 12.25 -8.15
N LEU A 88 16.61 10.95 -8.15
CA LEU A 88 16.29 10.19 -9.35
C LEU A 88 14.98 10.65 -10.02
N ILE A 89 13.99 11.02 -9.23
CA ILE A 89 12.73 11.57 -9.76
C ILE A 89 12.99 12.90 -10.49
N LYS A 90 13.80 13.80 -9.91
CA LYS A 90 14.17 15.08 -10.53
C LYS A 90 14.96 14.88 -11.84
N GLN A 91 15.75 13.81 -11.92
CA GLN A 91 16.46 13.43 -13.14
C GLN A 91 15.59 12.70 -14.18
N ASN A 92 14.30 12.52 -13.92
CA ASN A 92 13.39 11.74 -14.76
C ASN A 92 13.91 10.31 -15.03
N TYR A 93 14.49 9.67 -14.00
CA TYR A 93 14.99 8.32 -14.14
C TYR A 93 13.85 7.35 -14.48
N PRO A 94 13.96 6.50 -15.53
CA PRO A 94 12.79 5.86 -16.12
C PRO A 94 12.06 4.88 -15.19
N ILE A 95 12.76 4.30 -14.21
CA ILE A 95 12.18 3.34 -13.26
C ILE A 95 12.94 3.34 -11.93
N ILE A 96 12.20 3.25 -10.85
CA ILE A 96 12.73 3.07 -9.48
C ILE A 96 11.93 1.97 -8.79
N ILE A 97 12.62 0.98 -8.23
CA ILE A 97 12.02 -0.15 -7.51
C ILE A 97 12.09 0.12 -6.01
N LYS A 98 10.98 -0.08 -5.31
CA LYS A 98 10.80 0.19 -3.88
C LYS A 98 11.29 1.59 -3.45
N PRO A 99 10.86 2.64 -4.15
CA PRO A 99 11.16 4.02 -3.77
C PRO A 99 10.54 4.34 -2.42
N LEU A 100 11.20 5.23 -1.65
CA LEU A 100 10.70 5.76 -0.40
C LEU A 100 10.52 7.27 -0.50
N LEU A 101 9.34 7.77 -0.14
CA LEU A 101 9.04 9.21 -0.08
C LEU A 101 8.51 9.62 1.28
N LEU A 102 8.73 10.87 1.64
CA LEU A 102 8.02 11.53 2.73
C LEU A 102 6.82 12.30 2.14
N ASN A 103 5.63 11.96 2.62
CA ASN A 103 4.47 12.79 2.39
C ASN A 103 4.40 13.88 3.45
N GLU A 104 4.88 15.08 3.13
CA GLU A 104 4.96 16.21 4.06
C GLU A 104 3.58 16.62 4.59
N LYS A 105 2.55 16.58 3.73
CA LYS A 105 1.18 16.94 4.11
C LYS A 105 0.65 16.11 5.29
N TYR A 106 0.99 14.83 5.29
CA TYR A 106 0.54 13.88 6.31
C TYR A 106 1.64 13.50 7.30
N ASN A 107 2.86 13.96 7.08
CA ASN A 107 4.06 13.57 7.84
C ASN A 107 4.20 12.03 7.91
N ILE A 108 4.16 11.38 6.74
CA ILE A 108 4.16 9.92 6.61
C ILE A 108 5.25 9.46 5.65
N TYR A 109 6.05 8.50 6.07
CA TYR A 109 6.88 7.71 5.16
C TYR A 109 6.03 6.70 4.39
N VAL A 110 6.15 6.71 3.09
CA VAL A 110 5.41 5.81 2.20
C VAL A 110 6.31 5.26 1.12
N SER A 111 6.15 3.98 0.83
CA SER A 111 6.79 3.30 -0.31
C SER A 111 5.74 2.65 -1.20
N CYS A 112 6.08 2.43 -2.46
CA CYS A 112 5.37 1.54 -3.36
C CYS A 112 6.35 0.52 -3.94
N ASP A 113 5.86 -0.48 -4.66
CA ASP A 113 6.77 -1.50 -5.20
C ASP A 113 7.56 -0.97 -6.42
N ILE A 114 6.93 -0.15 -7.28
CA ILE A 114 7.59 0.40 -8.49
C ILE A 114 7.00 1.78 -8.80
N ILE A 115 7.87 2.73 -9.18
CA ILE A 115 7.48 3.88 -9.99
C ILE A 115 8.17 3.80 -11.35
N ILE A 116 7.43 4.12 -12.40
CA ILE A 116 7.87 3.99 -13.78
C ILE A 116 7.35 5.15 -14.62
N THR A 117 8.18 5.71 -15.49
CA THR A 117 7.69 6.72 -16.43
C THR A 117 6.63 6.12 -17.36
N LYS A 118 5.65 6.94 -17.75
CA LYS A 118 4.62 6.49 -18.69
C LYS A 118 5.21 5.95 -19.99
N GLU A 119 6.25 6.58 -20.49
CA GLU A 119 6.93 6.15 -21.72
C GLU A 119 7.43 4.70 -21.62
N LEU A 120 8.16 4.37 -20.54
CA LEU A 120 8.66 3.02 -20.33
C LEU A 120 7.53 2.04 -20.06
N PHE A 121 6.52 2.45 -19.29
CA PHE A 121 5.34 1.63 -19.00
C PHE A 121 4.64 1.16 -20.29
N LEU A 122 4.43 2.06 -21.24
CA LEU A 122 3.78 1.72 -22.50
C LEU A 122 4.64 0.84 -23.43
N LYS A 123 5.97 0.90 -23.27
CA LYS A 123 6.89 0.00 -24.02
C LYS A 123 6.85 -1.43 -23.49
N ILE A 124 6.70 -1.59 -22.17
CA ILE A 124 6.63 -2.91 -21.51
C ILE A 124 5.23 -3.52 -21.67
N PHE A 125 4.20 -2.72 -21.43
CA PHE A 125 2.81 -3.16 -21.40
C PHE A 125 2.05 -2.74 -22.68
N LYS A 126 2.50 -3.24 -23.82
CA LYS A 126 1.97 -2.87 -25.16
C LYS A 126 0.49 -3.18 -25.36
N ASP A 127 -0.02 -4.21 -24.67
CA ASP A 127 -1.34 -4.75 -24.90
C ASP A 127 -2.42 -4.21 -23.93
N ILE A 128 -2.07 -3.21 -23.10
CA ILE A 128 -3.05 -2.62 -22.17
C ILE A 128 -4.00 -1.70 -22.95
N LYS A 129 -5.06 -2.27 -23.47
CA LYS A 129 -6.05 -1.56 -24.28
C LYS A 129 -7.01 -0.69 -23.49
N ASN A 130 -7.10 -0.88 -22.17
CA ASN A 130 -8.24 -0.40 -21.37
C ASN A 130 -7.99 0.87 -20.58
N ILE A 131 -6.78 1.46 -20.60
CA ILE A 131 -6.43 2.60 -19.77
C ILE A 131 -6.10 3.81 -20.65
N ASN A 132 -6.87 4.88 -20.47
CA ASN A 132 -6.59 6.13 -21.16
C ASN A 132 -5.54 6.94 -20.39
N LEU A 133 -4.28 6.90 -20.85
CA LEU A 133 -3.16 7.64 -20.29
C LEU A 133 -2.84 8.94 -21.07
N LYS A 134 -3.72 9.38 -21.98
CA LYS A 134 -3.45 10.56 -22.86
C LYS A 134 -3.16 11.83 -22.07
N SER A 135 -3.81 12.02 -20.92
CA SER A 135 -3.61 13.22 -20.08
C SER A 135 -2.32 13.22 -19.25
N ILE A 136 -1.53 12.13 -19.27
CA ILE A 136 -0.28 11.97 -18.52
C ILE A 136 0.88 12.24 -19.48
N LYS A 137 1.84 13.08 -19.09
CA LYS A 137 3.06 13.31 -19.88
C LYS A 137 3.95 12.05 -19.87
N ASN A 138 4.74 11.84 -20.91
CA ASN A 138 5.59 10.66 -21.05
C ASN A 138 6.64 10.54 -19.92
N THR A 139 7.11 11.66 -19.40
CA THR A 139 8.06 11.74 -18.29
C THR A 139 7.44 11.63 -16.91
N GLU A 140 6.11 11.71 -16.78
CA GLU A 140 5.44 11.56 -15.48
C GLU A 140 5.39 10.10 -15.06
N TYR A 141 5.49 9.88 -13.73
CA TYR A 141 5.51 8.54 -13.15
C TYR A 141 4.12 7.96 -12.93
N LEU A 142 4.03 6.66 -13.18
CA LEU A 142 2.95 5.79 -12.78
C LEU A 142 3.41 4.99 -11.55
N ILE A 143 2.52 4.82 -10.59
CA ILE A 143 2.79 4.13 -9.32
C ILE A 143 2.14 2.75 -9.32
N ILE A 144 2.89 1.75 -8.87
CA ILE A 144 2.49 0.34 -8.95
C ILE A 144 2.76 -0.34 -7.61
N ASN A 145 1.77 -1.09 -7.11
CA ASN A 145 1.95 -2.07 -6.06
C ASN A 145 1.74 -3.49 -6.61
N ILE A 146 2.54 -4.43 -6.10
CA ILE A 146 2.49 -5.85 -6.46
C ILE A 146 1.83 -6.60 -5.30
N ILE A 147 0.81 -7.41 -5.59
CA ILE A 147 0.11 -8.20 -4.58
C ILE A 147 0.02 -9.69 -4.99
N PRO A 148 0.19 -10.62 -4.05
CA PRO A 148 0.18 -12.05 -4.35
C PRO A 148 -1.23 -12.66 -4.45
N GLU A 149 -2.26 -11.84 -4.40
CA GLU A 149 -3.65 -12.26 -4.42
C GLU A 149 -4.25 -12.21 -5.83
N ILE A 150 -5.37 -12.92 -5.99
CA ILE A 150 -6.26 -12.77 -7.14
C ILE A 150 -7.24 -11.65 -6.84
N VAL A 151 -7.31 -10.67 -7.72
CA VAL A 151 -8.19 -9.51 -7.57
C VAL A 151 -9.33 -9.56 -8.58
N THR A 152 -10.47 -9.00 -8.20
CA THR A 152 -11.67 -9.04 -9.04
C THR A 152 -11.93 -7.67 -9.65
N PHE A 153 -12.20 -7.65 -10.95
CA PHE A 153 -12.65 -6.46 -11.67
C PHE A 153 -14.14 -6.18 -11.46
N LYS A 154 -14.48 -4.90 -11.46
CA LYS A 154 -15.87 -4.46 -11.67
C LYS A 154 -16.33 -4.75 -13.10
N CYS A 155 -17.61 -4.55 -13.37
CA CYS A 155 -18.22 -4.79 -14.68
C CYS A 155 -17.58 -4.01 -15.85
N ASN A 156 -16.83 -2.95 -15.57
CA ASN A 156 -16.11 -2.20 -16.60
C ASN A 156 -14.74 -2.78 -16.97
N LEU A 157 -14.32 -3.91 -16.39
CA LEU A 157 -13.02 -4.58 -16.60
C LEU A 157 -11.78 -3.67 -16.43
N LYS A 158 -11.94 -2.53 -15.73
CA LYS A 158 -10.88 -1.53 -15.51
C LYS A 158 -10.59 -1.33 -14.04
N THR A 159 -11.63 -1.12 -13.25
CA THR A 159 -11.49 -0.85 -11.82
C THR A 159 -11.66 -2.11 -11.01
N LEU A 160 -10.88 -2.23 -9.95
CA LEU A 160 -10.96 -3.35 -9.02
C LEU A 160 -12.15 -3.19 -8.07
N ILE A 161 -12.73 -4.33 -7.68
CA ILE A 161 -13.71 -4.37 -6.58
C ILE A 161 -12.95 -4.03 -5.31
N LYS A 162 -13.50 -3.12 -4.51
CA LYS A 162 -12.95 -2.78 -3.19
C LYS A 162 -13.21 -3.96 -2.25
N ASN A 163 -12.17 -4.48 -1.68
CA ASN A 163 -12.20 -5.46 -0.60
C ASN A 163 -11.07 -5.15 0.40
N ASP A 164 -11.12 -5.75 1.57
CA ASP A 164 -10.15 -5.49 2.63
C ASP A 164 -8.71 -5.82 2.22
N VAL A 165 -8.53 -6.82 1.35
CA VAL A 165 -7.21 -7.25 0.86
C VAL A 165 -6.49 -6.15 0.10
N ILE A 166 -7.20 -5.48 -0.82
CA ILE A 166 -6.59 -4.45 -1.67
C ILE A 166 -6.70 -3.03 -1.10
N LEU A 167 -7.59 -2.82 -0.12
CA LEU A 167 -7.86 -1.49 0.42
C LEU A 167 -6.60 -0.82 0.99
N PHE A 168 -5.81 -1.56 1.76
CA PHE A 168 -4.57 -1.03 2.30
C PHE A 168 -3.59 -0.63 1.18
N TYR A 169 -3.44 -1.45 0.14
CA TYR A 169 -2.59 -1.12 -1.01
C TYR A 169 -3.11 0.10 -1.79
N GLN A 170 -4.44 0.25 -1.91
CA GLN A 170 -5.04 1.44 -2.51
C GLN A 170 -4.73 2.70 -1.69
N CYS A 171 -4.80 2.60 -0.36
CA CYS A 171 -4.42 3.69 0.54
C CYS A 171 -2.92 4.03 0.44
N CYS A 172 -2.03 3.03 0.35
CA CYS A 172 -0.60 3.26 0.13
C CYS A 172 -0.36 4.01 -1.19
N LEU A 173 -0.98 3.57 -2.28
CA LEU A 173 -0.87 4.24 -3.59
C LEU A 173 -1.39 5.67 -3.54
N TYR A 174 -2.50 5.92 -2.82
CA TYR A 174 -3.03 7.27 -2.61
C TYR A 174 -2.04 8.18 -1.89
N VAL A 175 -1.47 7.71 -0.76
CA VAL A 175 -0.50 8.50 0.03
C VAL A 175 0.78 8.75 -0.78
N PHE A 176 1.27 7.72 -1.51
CA PHE A 176 2.44 7.85 -2.37
C PHE A 176 2.20 8.85 -3.51
N ASN A 177 1.05 8.75 -4.19
CA ASN A 177 0.66 9.69 -5.22
C ASN A 177 0.53 11.12 -4.68
N SER A 178 0.07 11.27 -3.43
CA SER A 178 0.04 12.57 -2.76
C SER A 178 1.45 13.11 -2.47
N ALA A 179 2.42 12.24 -2.15
CA ALA A 179 3.82 12.64 -1.98
C ALA A 179 4.46 13.08 -3.30
N LEU A 180 4.14 12.41 -4.41
CA LEU A 180 4.62 12.80 -5.75
C LEU A 180 4.14 14.20 -6.22
N LYS A 181 3.17 14.79 -5.52
CA LYS A 181 2.68 16.14 -5.85
C LYS A 181 3.75 17.23 -5.83
N GLN A 182 4.79 17.05 -5.05
CA GLN A 182 5.91 17.98 -5.00
C GLN A 182 6.71 18.04 -6.31
N PHE A 183 6.58 17.00 -7.15
CA PHE A 183 7.31 16.90 -8.43
C PHE A 183 6.39 17.09 -9.63
N PHE A 184 5.16 16.60 -9.58
CA PHE A 184 4.24 16.52 -10.71
C PHE A 184 2.81 16.87 -10.32
N LYS A 185 1.98 17.21 -11.32
CA LYS A 185 0.55 17.40 -11.11
C LYS A 185 -0.06 16.09 -10.57
N ARG A 186 -0.82 16.17 -9.47
CA ARG A 186 -1.47 15.02 -8.86
C ARG A 186 -2.35 14.27 -9.87
N ARG A 187 -2.20 12.95 -9.91
CA ARG A 187 -3.09 12.04 -10.63
C ARG A 187 -3.97 11.30 -9.62
N ASN A 188 -5.18 11.00 -10.00
CA ASN A 188 -6.10 10.26 -9.14
C ASN A 188 -6.10 8.77 -9.50
N ILE A 189 -4.93 8.23 -9.88
CA ILE A 189 -4.79 6.87 -10.35
C ILE A 189 -3.55 6.20 -9.82
N GLY A 190 -3.63 4.88 -9.66
CA GLY A 190 -2.53 3.99 -9.38
C GLY A 190 -2.79 2.62 -9.99
N PHE A 191 -1.81 1.73 -9.93
CA PHE A 191 -1.88 0.40 -10.52
C PHE A 191 -1.58 -0.68 -9.49
N ILE A 192 -2.23 -1.82 -9.65
CA ILE A 192 -1.98 -3.02 -8.87
C ILE A 192 -1.68 -4.16 -9.83
N PHE A 193 -0.47 -4.73 -9.71
CA PHE A 193 -0.13 -6.01 -10.32
C PHE A 193 -0.47 -7.13 -9.35
N ALA A 194 -1.45 -7.94 -9.72
CA ALA A 194 -1.92 -9.05 -8.92
C ALA A 194 -1.39 -10.39 -9.43
N LYS A 195 -1.41 -11.41 -8.58
CA LYS A 195 -1.11 -12.79 -8.96
C LYS A 195 -2.06 -13.29 -10.06
N GLY A 196 -3.28 -12.81 -10.06
CA GLY A 196 -4.30 -13.09 -11.07
C GLY A 196 -5.42 -12.07 -11.04
N TYR A 197 -6.19 -12.06 -12.09
CA TYR A 197 -7.37 -11.22 -12.24
C TYR A 197 -8.58 -12.07 -12.47
N LYS A 198 -9.70 -11.69 -11.87
CA LYS A 198 -10.99 -12.39 -12.04
C LYS A 198 -12.08 -11.41 -12.47
N TYR A 199 -12.92 -11.86 -13.38
CA TYR A 199 -14.12 -11.15 -13.75
C TYR A 199 -15.30 -12.15 -13.75
N LYS A 200 -16.31 -11.89 -12.94
CA LYS A 200 -17.35 -12.90 -12.62
C LYS A 200 -16.68 -14.19 -12.11
N SER A 201 -16.87 -15.32 -12.79
CA SER A 201 -16.27 -16.62 -12.47
C SER A 201 -14.98 -16.93 -13.26
N GLU A 202 -14.63 -16.10 -14.24
CA GLU A 202 -13.52 -16.36 -15.16
C GLU A 202 -12.22 -15.75 -14.66
N ILE A 203 -11.10 -16.48 -14.82
CA ILE A 203 -9.75 -15.98 -14.57
C ILE A 203 -9.22 -15.40 -15.89
N LEU A 204 -8.83 -14.12 -15.84
CA LEU A 204 -8.33 -13.40 -17.00
C LEU A 204 -6.81 -13.58 -17.13
N GLU A 205 -6.31 -13.60 -18.36
CA GLU A 205 -4.88 -13.64 -18.64
C GLU A 205 -4.14 -12.42 -18.05
N LYS A 206 -3.01 -12.69 -17.39
CA LYS A 206 -2.21 -11.66 -16.71
C LYS A 206 -1.62 -10.61 -17.67
N LYS A 207 -1.20 -11.04 -18.87
CA LYS A 207 -0.44 -10.18 -19.80
C LYS A 207 -1.20 -8.95 -20.26
N ASN A 208 -2.52 -9.02 -20.32
CA ASN A 208 -3.39 -7.99 -20.88
C ASN A 208 -4.19 -7.22 -19.83
N ASN A 209 -4.02 -7.54 -18.55
CA ASN A 209 -4.83 -6.97 -17.48
C ASN A 209 -3.96 -6.39 -16.37
N ILE A 210 -4.25 -5.15 -16.03
CA ILE A 210 -3.66 -4.46 -14.89
C ILE A 210 -4.78 -3.86 -14.06
N GLY A 211 -4.70 -4.07 -12.75
CA GLY A 211 -5.64 -3.48 -11.83
C GLY A 211 -5.46 -1.96 -11.78
N PHE A 212 -6.52 -1.23 -12.10
CA PHE A 212 -6.55 0.21 -12.07
C PHE A 212 -7.27 0.69 -10.81
N VAL A 213 -6.64 1.59 -10.08
CA VAL A 213 -7.20 2.18 -8.86
C VAL A 213 -7.47 3.65 -9.10
N ILE A 214 -8.71 4.07 -8.85
CA ILE A 214 -9.10 5.47 -8.79
C ILE A 214 -9.14 5.89 -7.32
N PHE A 215 -8.47 6.99 -6.98
CA PHE A 215 -8.48 7.54 -5.63
C PHE A 215 -9.70 8.43 -5.44
N ASP A 216 -10.70 7.91 -4.75
CA ASP A 216 -11.94 8.59 -4.38
C ASP A 216 -11.89 9.10 -2.92
N ASP A 217 -12.95 9.79 -2.51
CA ASP A 217 -13.07 10.31 -1.15
C ASP A 217 -13.13 9.20 -0.10
N TYR A 218 -13.59 8.00 -0.43
CA TYR A 218 -13.58 6.87 0.48
C TYR A 218 -12.13 6.49 0.88
N ILE A 219 -11.24 6.30 -0.12
CA ILE A 219 -9.83 5.99 0.13
C ILE A 219 -9.15 7.12 0.90
N LYS A 220 -9.42 8.36 0.51
CA LYS A 220 -8.90 9.54 1.20
C LYS A 220 -9.33 9.59 2.66
N ASN A 221 -10.61 9.39 2.94
CA ASN A 221 -11.15 9.43 4.31
C ASN A 221 -10.62 8.28 5.16
N LYS A 222 -10.49 7.07 4.61
CA LYS A 222 -9.84 5.94 5.30
C LYS A 222 -8.42 6.29 5.76
N VAL A 223 -7.62 6.91 4.90
CA VAL A 223 -6.26 7.36 5.26
C VAL A 223 -6.30 8.45 6.34
N ILE A 224 -7.14 9.47 6.17
CA ILE A 224 -7.24 10.57 7.14
C ILE A 224 -7.65 10.07 8.52
N ASN A 225 -8.67 9.21 8.58
CA ASN A 225 -9.17 8.66 9.84
C ASN A 225 -8.10 7.78 10.53
N ALA A 226 -7.38 6.94 9.76
CA ALA A 226 -6.30 6.13 10.32
C ALA A 226 -5.14 6.99 10.87
N ILE A 227 -4.80 8.10 10.20
CA ILE A 227 -3.79 9.04 10.68
C ILE A 227 -4.26 9.72 11.97
N LYS A 228 -5.51 10.20 11.98
CA LYS A 228 -6.11 10.84 13.16
C LYS A 228 -6.10 9.89 14.35
N TRP A 229 -6.62 8.68 14.17
CA TRP A 229 -6.61 7.61 15.15
C TRP A 229 -5.22 7.37 15.76
N LEU A 230 -4.21 7.10 14.93
CA LEU A 230 -2.87 6.79 15.42
C LEU A 230 -2.24 7.97 16.17
N ARG A 231 -2.52 9.22 15.76
CA ARG A 231 -2.05 10.41 16.48
C ARG A 231 -2.75 10.60 17.82
N GLU A 232 -4.04 10.36 17.87
CA GLU A 232 -4.81 10.40 19.12
C GLU A 232 -4.30 9.35 20.10
N LEU A 233 -4.08 8.12 19.65
CA LEU A 233 -3.49 7.07 20.49
C LEU A 233 -2.11 7.44 21.04
N LYS A 234 -1.28 8.13 20.25
CA LYS A 234 0.05 8.57 20.69
C LYS A 234 0.00 9.70 21.72
N ASN A 235 -0.90 10.63 21.55
CA ASN A 235 -0.96 11.85 22.35
C ASN A 235 -1.81 11.68 23.62
N ASN A 236 -2.77 10.78 23.61
CA ASN A 236 -3.71 10.56 24.71
C ASN A 236 -3.36 9.27 25.43
N ASN A 237 -3.46 9.30 26.78
CA ASN A 237 -3.52 8.12 27.58
C ASN A 237 -4.93 7.50 27.42
N TYR A 238 -5.20 6.89 26.28
CA TYR A 238 -6.42 6.12 26.07
C TYR A 238 -6.41 4.95 27.07
N VAL A 239 -7.12 5.13 28.17
CA VAL A 239 -7.46 4.03 29.07
C VAL A 239 -8.73 3.42 28.49
N MET A 240 -8.71 2.15 28.19
CA MET A 240 -9.91 1.43 27.81
C MET A 240 -10.82 1.37 29.05
N ASP A 241 -11.81 2.21 29.08
CA ASP A 241 -12.89 2.10 30.07
C ASP A 241 -14.05 1.34 29.40
N TYR A 242 -14.19 0.06 29.76
CA TYR A 242 -15.24 -0.81 29.24
C TYR A 242 -16.66 -0.28 29.51
N ASN A 243 -16.78 0.68 30.42
CA ASN A 243 -18.07 1.30 30.81
C ASN A 243 -18.28 2.64 30.05
N ASN A 244 -17.33 3.11 29.28
CA ASN A 244 -17.42 4.41 28.64
C ASN A 244 -17.67 4.27 27.13
N VAL A 245 -18.69 4.98 26.66
CA VAL A 245 -19.08 5.07 25.25
C VAL A 245 -17.93 5.53 24.34
N ALA A 246 -16.91 6.20 24.86
CA ALA A 246 -15.69 6.57 24.11
C ALA A 246 -14.92 5.36 23.57
N CYS A 247 -15.12 4.17 24.13
CA CYS A 247 -14.55 2.92 23.60
C CYS A 247 -15.33 2.34 22.40
N ILE A 248 -16.46 2.93 22.03
CA ILE A 248 -17.27 2.50 20.87
C ILE A 248 -16.44 2.55 19.57
N GLU A 249 -15.48 3.44 19.46
CA GLU A 249 -14.59 3.49 18.28
C GLU A 249 -13.70 2.23 18.16
N LEU A 250 -13.40 1.56 19.28
CA LEU A 250 -12.61 0.33 19.29
C LEU A 250 -13.50 -0.91 19.15
N TYR A 251 -14.61 -0.94 19.89
CA TYR A 251 -15.45 -2.12 20.04
C TYR A 251 -16.17 -2.57 18.76
N PRO A 252 -16.82 -1.70 17.97
CA PRO A 252 -17.50 -2.12 16.74
C PRO A 252 -16.54 -2.40 15.57
N ASN A 253 -15.27 -2.07 15.71
CA ASN A 253 -14.29 -2.18 14.64
C ASN A 253 -13.30 -3.33 14.84
N MET A 254 -13.59 -4.27 15.73
CA MET A 254 -12.77 -5.47 15.86
C MET A 254 -12.95 -6.38 14.66
N ASN A 255 -11.85 -6.73 14.02
CA ASN A 255 -11.85 -7.73 12.96
C ASN A 255 -11.41 -9.09 13.51
N TYR A 256 -12.39 -9.92 13.85
CA TYR A 256 -12.13 -11.26 14.36
C TYR A 256 -11.43 -12.21 13.37
N LYS A 257 -11.31 -11.83 12.10
CA LYS A 257 -10.51 -12.55 11.11
C LYS A 257 -9.00 -12.32 11.29
N ASN A 258 -8.63 -11.28 12.02
CA ASN A 258 -7.25 -11.02 12.36
C ASN A 258 -6.92 -11.70 13.68
N THR A 259 -6.08 -12.71 13.63
CA THR A 259 -5.72 -13.55 14.77
C THR A 259 -4.61 -12.95 15.65
N GLU A 260 -4.16 -11.72 15.39
CA GLU A 260 -3.28 -11.04 16.34
C GLU A 260 -4.07 -10.67 17.59
N TYR A 261 -3.55 -11.04 18.76
CA TYR A 261 -4.23 -10.83 20.05
C TYR A 261 -5.63 -11.46 20.11
N GLU A 262 -5.79 -12.67 19.58
CA GLU A 262 -7.10 -13.34 19.53
C GLU A 262 -7.68 -13.56 20.93
N GLU A 263 -6.86 -13.99 21.90
CA GLU A 263 -7.30 -14.20 23.29
C GLU A 263 -7.66 -12.87 23.98
N GLU A 264 -6.92 -11.80 23.71
CA GLU A 264 -7.16 -10.48 24.29
C GLU A 264 -8.39 -9.77 23.71
N LYS A 265 -8.91 -10.26 22.59
CA LYS A 265 -10.12 -9.73 21.95
C LYS A 265 -11.41 -10.39 22.46
N LYS A 266 -11.32 -11.50 23.19
CA LYS A 266 -12.44 -12.21 23.78
C LYS A 266 -12.87 -11.55 25.08
#